data_5e1ef929bd6f8ce6c1f8cbd90ade0c63
#
_entry.id   5e1ef929bd6f8ce6c1f8cbd90ade0c63
#
_cell.length_a   1.000
_cell.length_b   1.000
_cell.length_c   1.000
_cell.angle_alpha   90.00
_cell.angle_beta   90.00
_cell.angle_gamma   90.00
#
_symmetry.space_group_name_H-M   'P 1'
#
loop_
_entity.id
_entity.type
_entity.pdbx_description
1 polymer ?
#
loop_
_entity_poly.entity_id
_entity_poly.type
_entity_poly.pdbx_seq_one_letter_code
_entity_poly.pdbx_strand_id
1 'polypeptide(L)'
;TYAADNEIYVDQSGATANIDLEQLGSGNIIGGLNSSAGSLTALDLDGITMTLDINQIGDTNKFLGDILGDSVTGFFEFDGDSNTFTIQGDPTNTYGIDNSNYNVDVTGSSNTFTLDHGTSALAATLDLDWIIQGDSNTFDFDINYDGGTSYVDVDGDSNTVNFTGSG
;
A
#
# COMPACT_ATOMS: atom_id res chain seq x y z
N THR A 1 29.37 0.01 0.51
CA THR A 1 28.64 -1.08 1.17
C THR A 1 27.21 -0.62 1.28
N TYR A 2 26.33 -1.20 0.50
CA TYR A 2 24.89 -1.01 0.69
C TYR A 2 24.52 -1.74 1.98
N ALA A 3 23.70 -1.13 2.82
CA ALA A 3 23.10 -1.84 3.94
C ALA A 3 22.29 -3.00 3.35
N ALA A 4 22.51 -4.20 3.83
CA ALA A 4 21.87 -5.38 3.26
C ALA A 4 20.36 -5.41 3.57
N ASP A 5 19.98 -4.86 4.71
CA ASP A 5 18.58 -4.83 5.16
C ASP A 5 18.33 -3.52 5.92
N ASN A 6 17.39 -2.73 5.45
CA ASN A 6 16.89 -1.55 6.14
C ASN A 6 15.49 -1.84 6.68
N GLU A 7 15.24 -1.45 7.91
CA GLU A 7 13.96 -1.67 8.55
C GLU A 7 13.42 -0.36 9.09
N ILE A 8 12.16 -0.04 8.76
CA ILE A 8 11.43 1.10 9.30
C ILE A 8 10.16 0.58 9.95
N TYR A 9 9.98 0.92 11.22
CA TYR A 9 8.81 0.54 11.99
C TYR A 9 8.06 1.78 12.44
N VAL A 10 6.80 1.89 12.04
CA VAL A 10 5.98 3.08 12.30
C VAL A 10 4.69 2.68 13.01
N ASP A 11 4.37 3.42 14.04
CA ASP A 11 3.08 3.43 14.71
C ASP A 11 2.77 4.91 15.00
N GLN A 12 1.73 5.42 14.34
CA GLN A 12 1.39 6.84 14.39
C GLN A 12 -0.11 6.99 14.65
N SER A 13 -0.46 7.77 15.64
CA SER A 13 -1.83 8.16 15.91
C SER A 13 -1.97 9.66 16.09
N GLY A 14 -3.04 10.23 15.57
CA GLY A 14 -3.32 11.66 15.70
C GLY A 14 -4.24 12.19 14.60
N ALA A 15 -4.78 13.38 14.80
CA ALA A 15 -5.79 13.93 13.90
C ALA A 15 -5.29 14.25 12.49
N THR A 16 -4.00 14.59 12.35
CA THR A 16 -3.39 14.92 11.05
C THR A 16 -1.97 14.40 11.01
N ALA A 17 -1.63 13.70 9.94
CA ALA A 17 -0.28 13.22 9.73
C ALA A 17 0.21 13.53 8.31
N ASN A 18 1.50 13.81 8.20
CA ASN A 18 2.24 13.87 6.94
C ASN A 18 3.46 12.96 7.13
N ILE A 19 3.52 11.87 6.37
CA ILE A 19 4.50 10.82 6.53
C ILE A 19 5.20 10.63 5.20
N ASP A 20 6.53 10.76 5.23
CA ASP A 20 7.43 10.58 4.10
C ASP A 20 8.46 9.52 4.50
N LEU A 21 8.44 8.37 3.80
CA LEU A 21 9.31 7.23 4.04
C LEU A 21 10.02 6.85 2.75
N GLU A 22 11.34 6.90 2.77
CA GLU A 22 12.17 6.45 1.64
C GLU A 22 13.12 5.34 2.08
N GLN A 23 13.11 4.24 1.35
CA GLN A 23 14.07 3.14 1.50
C GLN A 23 14.75 2.80 0.17
N LEU A 24 16.08 2.83 0.18
CA LEU A 24 16.91 2.49 -0.97
C LEU A 24 17.75 1.25 -0.67
N GLY A 25 17.70 0.26 -1.54
CA GLY A 25 18.50 -0.97 -1.42
C GLY A 25 17.68 -2.22 -1.63
N SER A 26 18.16 -3.36 -1.19
CA SER A 26 17.52 -4.66 -1.36
C SER A 26 17.11 -5.26 -0.03
N GLY A 27 15.98 -5.99 0.00
CA GLY A 27 15.48 -6.69 1.18
C GLY A 27 14.95 -5.77 2.28
N ASN A 28 14.52 -4.59 1.94
CA ASN A 28 14.04 -3.59 2.90
C ASN A 28 12.66 -3.93 3.45
N ILE A 29 12.38 -3.48 4.66
CA ILE A 29 11.12 -3.73 5.35
C ILE A 29 10.55 -2.41 5.86
N ILE A 30 9.29 -2.14 5.53
CA ILE A 30 8.46 -1.14 6.21
C ILE A 30 7.29 -1.87 6.86
N GLY A 31 7.16 -1.73 8.17
CA GLY A 31 6.12 -2.37 8.96
C GLY A 31 5.88 -1.67 10.29
N GLY A 32 5.09 -2.29 11.16
CA GLY A 32 4.73 -1.75 12.46
C GLY A 32 5.70 -2.12 13.59
N LEU A 33 5.44 -1.60 14.76
CA LEU A 33 6.14 -1.99 15.98
C LEU A 33 6.07 -3.50 16.19
N ASN A 34 7.14 -4.08 16.71
CA ASN A 34 7.31 -5.53 16.89
C ASN A 34 7.50 -6.33 15.59
N SER A 35 7.64 -5.70 14.45
CA SER A 35 8.09 -6.39 13.24
C SER A 35 9.51 -6.93 13.42
N SER A 36 9.79 -8.00 12.72
CA SER A 36 11.14 -8.54 12.55
C SER A 36 11.24 -9.20 11.19
N ALA A 37 12.45 -9.43 10.70
CA ALA A 37 12.70 -9.99 9.37
C ALA A 37 11.93 -11.30 9.08
N GLY A 38 11.56 -12.06 10.09
CA GLY A 38 10.76 -13.29 9.96
C GLY A 38 9.28 -13.17 10.34
N SER A 39 8.86 -12.00 10.87
CA SER A 39 7.48 -11.78 11.32
C SER A 39 7.14 -10.31 11.17
N LEU A 40 6.59 -9.97 10.02
CA LEU A 40 6.17 -8.60 9.71
C LEU A 40 4.79 -8.34 10.31
N THR A 41 4.66 -7.28 11.12
CA THR A 41 3.38 -6.69 11.52
C THR A 41 3.10 -5.45 10.69
N ALA A 42 1.83 -5.12 10.47
CA ALA A 42 1.48 -3.92 9.74
C ALA A 42 1.99 -2.67 10.45
N LEU A 43 2.49 -1.71 9.70
CA LEU A 43 2.61 -0.35 10.22
C LEU A 43 1.19 0.17 10.52
N ASP A 44 1.05 0.90 11.60
CA ASP A 44 -0.25 1.39 12.05
C ASP A 44 -0.27 2.92 11.91
N LEU A 45 -1.12 3.38 11.00
CA LEU A 45 -1.30 4.80 10.71
C LEU A 45 -2.76 5.15 10.98
N ASP A 46 -3.02 5.79 12.11
CA ASP A 46 -4.35 6.20 12.55
C ASP A 46 -4.47 7.73 12.58
N GLY A 47 -5.32 8.29 11.73
CA GLY A 47 -5.53 9.72 11.67
C GLY A 47 -6.75 10.12 10.84
N ILE A 48 -7.34 11.29 11.16
CA ILE A 48 -8.50 11.81 10.43
C ILE A 48 -8.09 12.24 9.01
N THR A 49 -6.97 12.94 8.90
CA THR A 49 -6.44 13.38 7.59
C THR A 49 -4.97 13.05 7.48
N MET A 50 -4.61 12.28 6.48
CA MET A 50 -3.25 11.84 6.28
C MET A 50 -2.77 12.08 4.85
N THR A 51 -1.50 12.44 4.72
CA THR A 51 -0.75 12.43 3.46
C THR A 51 0.43 11.49 3.65
N LEU A 52 0.52 10.51 2.77
CA LEU A 52 1.56 9.50 2.79
C LEU A 52 2.37 9.60 1.50
N ASP A 53 3.69 9.60 1.63
CA ASP A 53 4.65 9.51 0.53
C ASP A 53 5.63 8.39 0.88
N ILE A 54 5.50 7.26 0.18
CA ILE A 54 6.23 6.04 0.53
C ILE A 54 6.94 5.50 -0.69
N ASN A 55 8.26 5.57 -0.66
CA ASN A 55 9.14 5.15 -1.73
C ASN A 55 10.03 3.99 -1.29
N GLN A 56 9.87 2.83 -1.93
CA GLN A 56 10.76 1.69 -1.76
C GLN A 56 11.43 1.32 -3.08
N ILE A 57 12.74 1.48 -3.15
CA ILE A 57 13.53 1.23 -4.34
C ILE A 57 14.54 0.12 -4.06
N GLY A 58 14.47 -0.97 -4.82
CA GLY A 58 15.31 -2.15 -4.68
C GLY A 58 14.52 -3.46 -4.78
N ASP A 59 15.22 -4.57 -4.76
CA ASP A 59 14.63 -5.89 -4.93
C ASP A 59 14.26 -6.52 -3.60
N THR A 60 13.21 -7.36 -3.60
CA THR A 60 12.77 -8.13 -2.44
C THR A 60 12.29 -7.29 -1.25
N ASN A 61 11.84 -6.09 -1.49
CA ASN A 61 11.29 -5.21 -0.47
C ASN A 61 9.93 -5.72 0.03
N LYS A 62 9.62 -5.37 1.27
CA LYS A 62 8.34 -5.71 1.89
C LYS A 62 7.72 -4.47 2.53
N PHE A 63 6.49 -4.23 2.19
CA PHE A 63 5.65 -3.23 2.82
C PHE A 63 4.38 -3.90 3.36
N LEU A 64 4.04 -3.66 4.60
CA LEU A 64 2.77 -4.07 5.18
C LEU A 64 2.21 -2.90 5.97
N GLY A 65 1.15 -2.29 5.45
CA GLY A 65 0.53 -1.09 5.99
C GLY A 65 -0.91 -1.30 6.38
N ASP A 66 -1.25 -0.84 7.57
CA ASP A 66 -2.59 -0.71 8.08
C ASP A 66 -2.91 0.79 8.21
N ILE A 67 -3.88 1.26 7.44
CA ILE A 67 -4.17 2.68 7.29
C ILE A 67 -5.61 2.93 7.71
N LEU A 68 -5.78 3.72 8.77
CA LEU A 68 -7.06 4.11 9.34
C LEU A 68 -7.24 5.62 9.23
N GLY A 69 -8.29 6.08 8.54
CA GLY A 69 -8.52 7.52 8.44
C GLY A 69 -9.76 7.89 7.63
N ASP A 70 -10.25 9.11 7.83
CA ASP A 70 -11.42 9.63 7.10
C ASP A 70 -11.04 10.30 5.77
N SER A 71 -9.78 10.71 5.61
CA SER A 71 -9.30 11.33 4.39
C SER A 71 -7.81 11.03 4.21
N VAL A 72 -7.49 10.13 3.31
CA VAL A 72 -6.12 9.69 3.07
C VAL A 72 -5.72 9.98 1.63
N THR A 73 -4.58 10.63 1.46
CA THR A 73 -3.91 10.78 0.16
C THR A 73 -2.58 10.05 0.23
N GLY A 74 -2.47 8.97 -0.52
CA GLY A 74 -1.27 8.14 -0.59
C GLY A 74 -0.58 8.22 -1.95
N PHE A 75 0.73 8.45 -1.91
CA PHE A 75 1.63 8.30 -3.03
C PHE A 75 2.61 7.18 -2.70
N PHE A 76 2.62 6.15 -3.52
CA PHE A 76 3.46 4.98 -3.31
C PHE A 76 4.26 4.71 -4.58
N GLU A 77 5.58 4.69 -4.47
CA GLU A 77 6.47 4.31 -5.55
C GLU A 77 7.26 3.06 -5.15
N PHE A 78 7.11 2.02 -5.94
CA PHE A 78 7.77 0.74 -5.74
C PHE A 78 8.56 0.35 -6.98
N ASP A 79 9.87 0.43 -6.89
CA ASP A 79 10.77 0.11 -7.99
C ASP A 79 11.66 -1.08 -7.63
N GLY A 80 11.64 -2.13 -8.47
CA GLY A 80 12.43 -3.34 -8.30
C GLY A 80 11.64 -4.63 -8.50
N ASP A 81 12.34 -5.75 -8.42
CA ASP A 81 11.76 -7.06 -8.68
C ASP A 81 11.46 -7.85 -7.40
N SER A 82 10.45 -8.71 -7.47
CA SER A 82 10.09 -9.65 -6.40
C SER A 82 9.69 -8.99 -5.07
N ASN A 83 9.13 -7.81 -5.14
CA ASN A 83 8.65 -7.09 -3.98
C ASN A 83 7.26 -7.57 -3.54
N THR A 84 6.96 -7.42 -2.25
CA THR A 84 5.64 -7.75 -1.68
C THR A 84 5.08 -6.54 -0.94
N PHE A 85 3.94 -6.05 -1.40
CA PHE A 85 3.29 -4.88 -0.85
C PHE A 85 1.87 -5.22 -0.44
N THR A 86 1.51 -4.88 0.78
CA THR A 86 0.16 -5.04 1.29
C THR A 86 -0.30 -3.75 1.92
N ILE A 87 -1.38 -3.20 1.41
CA ILE A 87 -2.06 -2.04 1.94
C ILE A 87 -3.42 -2.50 2.45
N GLN A 88 -3.68 -2.27 3.73
CA GLN A 88 -4.95 -2.57 4.37
C GLN A 88 -5.57 -1.26 4.85
N GLY A 89 -6.69 -0.91 4.26
CA GLY A 89 -7.51 0.23 4.67
C GLY A 89 -8.65 -0.25 5.57
N ASP A 90 -8.55 0.04 6.85
CA ASP A 90 -9.53 -0.32 7.88
C ASP A 90 -9.83 -1.83 8.01
N PRO A 91 -8.84 -2.69 8.25
CA PRO A 91 -9.03 -4.14 8.25
C PRO A 91 -9.84 -4.67 9.44
N THR A 92 -10.07 -3.88 10.46
CA THR A 92 -10.78 -4.32 11.66
C THR A 92 -11.84 -3.34 12.14
N ASN A 93 -11.92 -2.21 11.51
CA ASN A 93 -12.77 -1.15 11.98
C ASN A 93 -14.12 -1.15 11.28
N THR A 94 -15.05 -0.58 11.91
CA THR A 94 -16.45 -0.54 11.50
C THR A 94 -16.79 0.70 10.69
N TYR A 95 -15.83 1.56 10.37
CA TYR A 95 -16.12 2.93 9.92
C TYR A 95 -15.44 3.38 8.64
N GLY A 96 -14.76 2.50 7.97
CA GLY A 96 -14.26 2.70 6.62
C GLY A 96 -13.29 3.90 6.44
N ILE A 97 -12.52 3.87 5.39
CA ILE A 97 -11.73 5.01 4.96
C ILE A 97 -12.56 5.86 4.02
N ASP A 98 -13.07 7.00 4.50
CA ASP A 98 -13.83 7.94 3.69
C ASP A 98 -12.86 8.83 2.87
N ASN A 99 -13.20 9.09 1.61
CA ASN A 99 -12.45 10.01 0.74
C ASN A 99 -10.96 9.72 0.61
N SER A 100 -10.63 8.51 0.22
CA SER A 100 -9.24 8.10 0.02
C SER A 100 -8.83 8.20 -1.45
N ASN A 101 -7.57 8.59 -1.66
CA ASN A 101 -6.92 8.62 -2.97
C ASN A 101 -5.58 7.89 -2.86
N TYR A 102 -5.40 6.82 -3.63
CA TYR A 102 -4.15 6.09 -3.71
C TYR A 102 -3.59 6.14 -5.12
N ASN A 103 -2.47 6.83 -5.24
CA ASN A 103 -1.64 6.84 -6.45
C ASN A 103 -0.46 5.89 -6.24
N VAL A 104 -0.35 4.88 -7.08
CA VAL A 104 0.67 3.84 -6.94
C VAL A 104 1.38 3.64 -8.27
N ASP A 105 2.68 3.83 -8.26
CA ASP A 105 3.57 3.57 -9.39
C ASP A 105 4.46 2.37 -9.07
N VAL A 106 4.43 1.38 -9.95
CA VAL A 106 5.18 0.14 -9.80
C VAL A 106 6.02 -0.12 -11.03
N THR A 107 7.31 -0.20 -10.84
CA THR A 107 8.24 -0.59 -11.90
C THR A 107 9.01 -1.85 -11.48
N GLY A 108 8.96 -2.89 -12.35
CA GLY A 108 9.68 -4.14 -12.09
C GLY A 108 8.81 -5.37 -12.28
N SER A 109 9.39 -6.54 -12.10
CA SER A 109 8.75 -7.81 -12.43
C SER A 109 8.61 -8.73 -11.23
N SER A 110 7.61 -9.62 -11.30
CA SER A 110 7.33 -10.61 -10.25
C SER A 110 6.96 -10.00 -8.90
N ASN A 111 6.41 -8.81 -8.90
CA ASN A 111 5.91 -8.16 -7.69
C ASN A 111 4.51 -8.69 -7.31
N THR A 112 4.22 -8.70 -6.03
CA THR A 112 2.92 -9.09 -5.49
C THR A 112 2.32 -7.92 -4.71
N PHE A 113 1.12 -7.51 -5.09
CA PHE A 113 0.37 -6.44 -4.46
C PHE A 113 -0.95 -6.94 -3.92
N THR A 114 -1.29 -6.50 -2.73
CA THR A 114 -2.61 -6.68 -2.15
C THR A 114 -3.12 -5.33 -1.65
N LEU A 115 -4.32 -4.97 -2.05
CA LEU A 115 -5.04 -3.84 -1.51
C LEU A 115 -6.39 -4.31 -0.97
N ASP A 116 -6.54 -4.29 0.35
CA ASP A 116 -7.80 -4.46 1.04
C ASP A 116 -8.28 -3.09 1.50
N HIS A 117 -9.46 -2.66 1.10
CA HIS A 117 -9.98 -1.34 1.44
C HIS A 117 -11.45 -1.40 1.82
N GLY A 118 -11.77 -0.96 3.04
CA GLY A 118 -13.13 -0.88 3.53
C GLY A 118 -13.82 -2.24 3.69
N THR A 119 -13.14 -3.25 4.16
CA THR A 119 -13.56 -4.66 4.13
C THR A 119 -14.84 -5.00 4.92
N SER A 120 -15.48 -4.06 5.58
CA SER A 120 -16.75 -4.32 6.28
C SER A 120 -17.64 -3.10 6.50
N ALA A 121 -17.30 -1.95 5.96
CA ALA A 121 -18.09 -0.73 6.08
C ALA A 121 -17.98 0.14 4.82
N LEU A 122 -18.87 1.06 4.68
CA LEU A 122 -19.00 2.01 3.59
C LEU A 122 -17.76 2.93 3.52
N ALA A 123 -16.80 2.61 2.69
CA ALA A 123 -15.87 3.60 2.20
C ALA A 123 -16.62 4.55 1.26
N ALA A 124 -16.72 5.83 1.58
CA ALA A 124 -17.60 6.72 0.84
C ALA A 124 -17.07 7.08 -0.53
N THR A 125 -15.78 7.30 -0.69
CA THR A 125 -15.17 7.61 -1.98
C THR A 125 -13.73 7.12 -2.02
N LEU A 126 -13.42 6.32 -3.04
CA LEU A 126 -12.07 5.84 -3.26
C LEU A 126 -11.65 6.14 -4.70
N ASP A 127 -10.56 6.88 -4.84
CA ASP A 127 -9.90 7.06 -6.13
C ASP A 127 -8.59 6.28 -6.16
N LEU A 128 -8.48 5.39 -7.13
CA LEU A 128 -7.28 4.61 -7.40
C LEU A 128 -6.69 5.03 -8.73
N ASP A 129 -5.39 5.35 -8.73
CA ASP A 129 -4.60 5.59 -9.94
C ASP A 129 -3.32 4.76 -9.85
N TRP A 130 -3.31 3.63 -10.55
CA TRP A 130 -2.22 2.66 -10.48
C TRP A 130 -1.58 2.49 -11.85
N ILE A 131 -0.29 2.74 -11.91
CA ILE A 131 0.53 2.53 -13.10
C ILE A 131 1.54 1.43 -12.81
N ILE A 132 1.50 0.38 -13.63
CA ILE A 132 2.26 -0.83 -13.42
C ILE A 132 3.07 -1.13 -14.68
N GLN A 133 4.38 -1.18 -14.54
CA GLN A 133 5.30 -1.48 -15.63
C GLN A 133 6.18 -2.68 -15.29
N GLY A 134 6.06 -3.76 -16.07
CA GLY A 134 6.85 -4.98 -15.88
C GLY A 134 6.05 -6.24 -16.07
N ASP A 135 6.72 -7.39 -16.01
CA ASP A 135 6.15 -8.69 -16.33
C ASP A 135 5.86 -9.54 -15.10
N SER A 136 4.87 -10.42 -15.21
CA SER A 136 4.57 -11.45 -14.21
C SER A 136 4.21 -10.89 -12.82
N ASN A 137 3.69 -9.68 -12.76
CA ASN A 137 3.19 -9.11 -11.51
C ASN A 137 1.80 -9.67 -11.16
N THR A 138 1.51 -9.75 -9.87
CA THR A 138 0.22 -10.19 -9.36
C THR A 138 -0.40 -9.11 -8.48
N PHE A 139 -1.63 -8.73 -8.81
CA PHE A 139 -2.40 -7.73 -8.09
C PHE A 139 -3.71 -8.32 -7.60
N ASP A 140 -4.01 -8.12 -6.33
CA ASP A 140 -5.25 -8.56 -5.70
C ASP A 140 -5.89 -7.36 -5.00
N PHE A 141 -7.03 -6.92 -5.53
CA PHE A 141 -7.79 -5.78 -5.02
C PHE A 141 -9.11 -6.28 -4.46
N ASP A 142 -9.33 -6.10 -3.16
CA ASP A 142 -10.63 -6.28 -2.50
C ASP A 142 -11.10 -4.93 -1.93
N ILE A 143 -12.07 -4.34 -2.60
CA ILE A 143 -12.43 -2.94 -2.40
C ILE A 143 -13.93 -2.79 -2.17
N ASN A 144 -14.30 -2.20 -1.04
CA ASN A 144 -15.66 -1.73 -0.78
C ASN A 144 -15.69 -0.20 -0.88
N TYR A 145 -16.61 0.33 -1.69
CA TYR A 145 -16.78 1.79 -1.82
C TYR A 145 -18.18 2.15 -2.33
N ASP A 146 -18.70 3.29 -1.92
CA ASP A 146 -20.00 3.84 -2.34
C ASP A 146 -19.82 4.99 -3.37
N GLY A 147 -18.73 5.05 -4.02
CA GLY A 147 -18.42 6.00 -5.09
C GLY A 147 -16.92 6.18 -5.25
N GLY A 148 -16.50 6.48 -6.46
CA GLY A 148 -15.09 6.66 -6.74
C GLY A 148 -14.73 6.23 -8.15
N THR A 149 -13.46 6.33 -8.44
CA THR A 149 -12.89 5.93 -9.73
C THR A 149 -11.69 5.03 -9.50
N SER A 150 -11.57 4.01 -10.33
CA SER A 150 -10.41 3.15 -10.34
C SER A 150 -9.81 3.14 -11.75
N TYR A 151 -8.58 3.55 -11.84
CA TYR A 151 -7.76 3.45 -13.04
C TYR A 151 -6.57 2.56 -12.75
N VAL A 152 -6.42 1.52 -13.53
CA VAL A 152 -5.28 0.59 -13.41
C VAL A 152 -4.72 0.39 -14.82
N ASP A 153 -3.52 0.88 -15.05
CA ASP A 153 -2.78 0.73 -16.30
C ASP A 153 -1.65 -0.26 -16.10
N VAL A 154 -1.64 -1.31 -16.91
CA VAL A 154 -0.68 -2.41 -16.79
C VAL A 154 0.03 -2.62 -18.10
N ASP A 155 1.31 -2.31 -18.14
CA ASP A 155 2.19 -2.51 -19.29
C ASP A 155 3.19 -3.65 -19.00
N GLY A 156 3.18 -4.68 -19.82
CA GLY A 156 4.03 -5.87 -19.69
C GLY A 156 3.28 -7.18 -19.91
N ASP A 157 4.02 -8.28 -19.93
CA ASP A 157 3.50 -9.59 -20.24
C ASP A 157 3.20 -10.43 -18.98
N SER A 158 2.18 -11.30 -19.06
CA SER A 158 1.85 -12.29 -18.03
C SER A 158 1.47 -11.71 -16.66
N ASN A 159 1.02 -10.49 -16.59
CA ASN A 159 0.49 -9.90 -15.38
C ASN A 159 -0.89 -10.48 -15.03
N THR A 160 -1.19 -10.60 -13.75
CA THR A 160 -2.48 -11.05 -13.23
C THR A 160 -3.09 -9.96 -12.37
N VAL A 161 -4.31 -9.54 -12.70
CA VAL A 161 -5.07 -8.57 -11.90
C VAL A 161 -6.38 -9.20 -11.48
N ASN A 162 -6.57 -9.36 -10.19
CA ASN A 162 -7.84 -9.74 -9.58
C ASN A 162 -8.47 -8.49 -8.98
N PHE A 163 -9.69 -8.20 -9.34
CA PHE A 163 -10.40 -7.06 -8.82
C PHE A 163 -11.77 -7.50 -8.29
N THR A 164 -11.98 -7.32 -7.01
CA THR A 164 -13.25 -7.55 -6.33
C THR A 164 -13.74 -6.23 -5.77
N GLY A 165 -14.85 -5.74 -6.27
CA GLY A 165 -15.45 -4.49 -5.85
C GLY A 165 -16.88 -4.71 -5.36
N SER A 166 -17.26 -4.08 -4.26
CA SER A 166 -18.64 -4.03 -3.77
C SER A 166 -18.96 -2.66 -3.20
N GLY A 167 -20.19 -2.19 -3.44
CA GLY A 167 -20.70 -0.92 -2.95
C GLY A 167 -22.21 -0.97 -2.73
#